data_7da025feb2b4f8bae7a54595d3978baf
#
_entry.id   7da025feb2b4f8bae7a54595d3978baf
#
_cell.length_a   1.000
_cell.length_b   1.000
_cell.length_c   1.000
_cell.angle_alpha   90.00
_cell.angle_beta   90.00
_cell.angle_gamma   90.00
#
_symmetry.space_group_name_H-M   'P 1'
#
loop_
_entity.id
_entity.type
_entity.pdbx_description
1 polymer ?
#
loop_
_entity_poly.entity_id
_entity_poly.type
_entity_poly.pdbx_seq_one_letter_code
_entity_poly.pdbx_strand_id
1 'polypeptide(L)'
;MANARQVAEWVGGTTCAEGGTVARVAAPDQATGDAVVLAANAEALQSALDSSAGLVLTTHALAASTSDPRIVIVADPRLAFSIVAAELAAKVAAHIHPSAVVDATARVGANTSIAAGAVVGAGIVIGSGCRIGPRVVLEQGITLGDRVVVQAGAVLGSLGFGYARRPDGSYLLFPQQGTLVVEDDVEIGANSTIDRGALGETRIGAGTKIDNLVHVGHNCRIGRNVILAAQTGISGSSVIEDGAILGGQVGVGEHAVVGTQVILGGGAGVLSNKKLRGAGQVFWGRPAQPLKQYLRDLARLRKGK
;
A
#
# COMPACT_ATOMS: atom_id res chain seq x y z
N MET A 1 -25.56 2.68 5.12
CA MET A 1 -26.24 3.91 4.68
C MET A 1 -25.96 5.01 5.68
N ALA A 2 -25.72 6.23 5.22
CA ALA A 2 -25.45 7.40 6.07
C ALA A 2 -26.19 8.62 5.53
N ASN A 3 -26.60 9.57 6.39
CA ASN A 3 -27.14 10.85 5.96
C ASN A 3 -26.01 11.89 5.78
N ALA A 4 -26.36 13.06 5.24
CA ALA A 4 -25.39 14.12 4.95
C ALA A 4 -24.61 14.60 6.19
N ARG A 5 -25.25 14.67 7.36
CA ARG A 5 -24.59 15.08 8.62
C ARG A 5 -23.56 14.04 9.06
N GLN A 6 -23.90 12.76 9.00
CA GLN A 6 -22.96 11.69 9.31
C GLN A 6 -21.76 11.68 8.35
N VAL A 7 -22.00 11.91 7.05
CA VAL A 7 -20.91 12.04 6.08
C VAL A 7 -20.01 13.24 6.42
N ALA A 8 -20.61 14.40 6.74
CA ALA A 8 -19.85 15.59 7.15
C ALA A 8 -19.02 15.34 8.43
N GLU A 9 -19.58 14.66 9.43
CA GLU A 9 -18.87 14.26 10.66
C GLU A 9 -17.66 13.36 10.36
N TRP A 10 -17.81 12.35 9.52
CA TRP A 10 -16.71 11.45 9.16
C TRP A 10 -15.52 12.14 8.53
N VAL A 11 -15.80 13.22 7.75
CA VAL A 11 -14.77 13.91 6.97
C VAL A 11 -14.35 15.26 7.59
N GLY A 12 -14.87 15.61 8.77
CA GLY A 12 -14.61 16.92 9.40
C GLY A 12 -15.09 18.08 8.53
N GLY A 13 -16.15 17.87 7.76
CA GLY A 13 -16.72 18.86 6.84
C GLY A 13 -17.97 19.55 7.38
N THR A 14 -18.56 20.42 6.56
CA THR A 14 -19.82 21.11 6.84
C THR A 14 -20.81 20.90 5.69
N THR A 15 -22.11 20.83 6.03
CA THR A 15 -23.17 20.67 5.03
C THR A 15 -24.43 21.41 5.45
N CYS A 16 -25.15 21.92 4.48
CA CYS A 16 -26.52 22.39 4.64
C CYS A 16 -27.55 21.41 4.07
N ALA A 17 -27.09 20.24 3.60
CA ALA A 17 -27.97 19.21 3.03
C ALA A 17 -28.93 18.69 4.11
N GLU A 18 -30.22 18.76 3.81
CA GLU A 18 -31.30 18.22 4.62
C GLU A 18 -31.88 17.01 3.89
N GLY A 19 -31.73 15.84 4.50
CA GLY A 19 -32.34 14.60 4.00
C GLY A 19 -31.48 13.83 2.98
N GLY A 20 -32.01 12.66 2.61
CA GLY A 20 -31.32 11.70 1.75
C GLY A 20 -30.36 10.80 2.53
N THR A 21 -30.28 9.55 2.10
CA THR A 21 -29.28 8.60 2.61
C THR A 21 -28.42 8.11 1.48
N VAL A 22 -27.10 8.06 1.71
CA VAL A 22 -26.13 7.52 0.77
C VAL A 22 -25.64 6.13 1.24
N ALA A 23 -25.35 5.26 0.29
CA ALA A 23 -24.94 3.88 0.54
C ALA A 23 -23.63 3.53 -0.16
N ARG A 24 -23.18 4.36 -1.09
CA ARG A 24 -21.99 4.11 -1.91
C ARG A 24 -21.32 5.39 -2.40
N VAL A 25 -20.13 5.25 -2.91
CA VAL A 25 -19.48 6.28 -3.72
C VAL A 25 -19.58 5.91 -5.20
N ALA A 26 -19.57 6.91 -6.10
CA ALA A 26 -19.63 6.67 -7.54
C ALA A 26 -18.92 7.77 -8.33
N ALA A 27 -18.63 7.47 -9.61
CA ALA A 27 -18.32 8.51 -10.59
C ALA A 27 -19.59 9.28 -10.96
N PRO A 28 -19.52 10.57 -11.35
CA PRO A 28 -20.71 11.38 -11.64
C PRO A 28 -21.66 10.77 -12.67
N ASP A 29 -21.13 10.17 -13.72
CA ASP A 29 -21.89 9.52 -14.82
C ASP A 29 -22.62 8.24 -14.39
N GLN A 30 -22.26 7.65 -13.26
CA GLN A 30 -22.85 6.43 -12.70
C GLN A 30 -23.59 6.67 -11.37
N ALA A 31 -23.71 7.94 -10.98
CA ALA A 31 -24.28 8.28 -9.70
C ALA A 31 -25.82 8.25 -9.74
N THR A 32 -26.40 7.69 -8.66
CA THR A 32 -27.83 7.76 -8.33
C THR A 32 -27.99 8.43 -6.97
N GLY A 33 -29.21 8.72 -6.55
CA GLY A 33 -29.50 9.48 -5.33
C GLY A 33 -28.92 8.90 -4.03
N ASP A 34 -28.46 7.66 -4.07
CA ASP A 34 -27.79 6.97 -2.96
C ASP A 34 -26.24 7.07 -3.01
N ALA A 35 -25.70 7.81 -3.96
CA ALA A 35 -24.26 7.93 -4.17
C ALA A 35 -23.68 9.25 -3.69
N VAL A 36 -22.42 9.19 -3.21
CA VAL A 36 -21.56 10.36 -3.00
C VAL A 36 -20.60 10.47 -4.17
N VAL A 37 -20.42 11.69 -4.70
CA VAL A 37 -19.45 11.99 -5.76
C VAL A 37 -18.41 13.00 -5.30
N LEU A 38 -17.28 13.05 -5.98
CA LEU A 38 -16.15 13.93 -5.71
C LEU A 38 -16.06 15.03 -6.76
N ALA A 39 -15.87 16.29 -6.32
CA ALA A 39 -15.59 17.45 -7.16
C ALA A 39 -14.34 18.19 -6.65
N ALA A 40 -13.18 17.95 -7.28
CA ALA A 40 -11.91 18.55 -6.88
C ALA A 40 -11.51 19.78 -7.71
N ASN A 41 -12.22 20.10 -8.78
CA ASN A 41 -12.04 21.27 -9.64
C ASN A 41 -13.38 21.70 -10.24
N ALA A 42 -13.40 22.80 -10.99
CA ALA A 42 -14.62 23.38 -11.53
C ALA A 42 -15.34 22.47 -12.55
N GLU A 43 -14.59 21.79 -13.41
CA GLU A 43 -15.14 20.84 -14.39
C GLU A 43 -15.80 19.65 -13.70
N ALA A 44 -15.10 19.06 -12.71
CA ALA A 44 -15.65 17.97 -11.90
C ALA A 44 -16.87 18.41 -11.08
N LEU A 45 -16.90 19.69 -10.61
CA LEU A 45 -18.06 20.23 -9.91
C LEU A 45 -19.26 20.31 -10.85
N GLN A 46 -19.11 20.85 -12.05
CA GLN A 46 -20.19 20.89 -13.02
C GLN A 46 -20.73 19.50 -13.33
N SER A 47 -19.84 18.54 -13.60
CA SER A 47 -20.24 17.15 -13.84
C SER A 47 -20.98 16.51 -12.65
N ALA A 48 -20.55 16.84 -11.42
CA ALA A 48 -21.20 16.36 -10.20
C ALA A 48 -22.59 16.99 -10.00
N LEU A 49 -22.76 18.29 -10.30
CA LEU A 49 -24.02 19.00 -10.20
C LEU A 49 -25.04 18.50 -11.24
N ASP A 50 -24.59 18.16 -12.44
CA ASP A 50 -25.41 17.60 -13.51
C ASP A 50 -25.80 16.15 -13.26
N SER A 51 -25.14 15.47 -12.31
CA SER A 51 -25.40 14.07 -11.95
C SER A 51 -26.61 13.91 -11.03
N SER A 52 -27.10 12.68 -10.92
CA SER A 52 -28.14 12.28 -9.96
C SER A 52 -27.59 11.94 -8.56
N ALA A 53 -26.36 12.30 -8.24
CA ALA A 53 -25.75 12.01 -6.94
C ALA A 53 -26.54 12.59 -5.77
N GLY A 54 -26.57 11.88 -4.65
CA GLY A 54 -27.21 12.34 -3.41
C GLY A 54 -26.37 13.36 -2.65
N LEU A 55 -25.02 13.26 -2.70
CA LEU A 55 -24.10 14.21 -2.07
C LEU A 55 -22.90 14.48 -2.98
N VAL A 56 -22.35 15.70 -2.88
CA VAL A 56 -21.18 16.17 -3.61
C VAL A 56 -20.13 16.68 -2.63
N LEU A 57 -18.97 16.03 -2.55
CA LEU A 57 -17.84 16.49 -1.75
C LEU A 57 -17.02 17.51 -2.55
N THR A 58 -16.83 18.71 -2.02
CA THR A 58 -16.04 19.75 -2.70
C THR A 58 -15.39 20.71 -1.71
N THR A 59 -14.51 21.59 -2.19
CA THR A 59 -13.86 22.60 -1.37
C THR A 59 -14.78 23.81 -1.14
N HIS A 60 -14.48 24.60 -0.10
CA HIS A 60 -15.18 25.87 0.16
C HIS A 60 -15.14 26.82 -1.04
N ALA A 61 -13.99 26.95 -1.71
CA ALA A 61 -13.83 27.84 -2.84
C ALA A 61 -14.75 27.46 -4.03
N LEU A 62 -14.90 26.16 -4.30
CA LEU A 62 -15.79 25.67 -5.36
C LEU A 62 -17.27 25.74 -4.94
N ALA A 63 -17.58 25.46 -3.68
CA ALA A 63 -18.94 25.57 -3.15
C ALA A 63 -19.53 27.00 -3.25
N ALA A 64 -18.69 28.02 -3.16
CA ALA A 64 -19.12 29.43 -3.28
C ALA A 64 -19.72 29.79 -4.65
N SER A 65 -19.52 28.96 -5.68
CA SER A 65 -20.08 29.15 -7.03
C SER A 65 -21.46 28.51 -7.23
N THR A 66 -22.03 27.84 -6.22
CA THR A 66 -23.31 27.14 -6.33
C THR A 66 -24.09 27.19 -5.03
N SER A 67 -25.41 27.09 -5.13
CA SER A 67 -26.32 26.90 -4.00
C SER A 67 -26.94 25.51 -3.95
N ASP A 68 -26.33 24.52 -4.60
CA ASP A 68 -26.86 23.17 -4.63
C ASP A 68 -26.90 22.57 -3.22
N PRO A 69 -28.07 22.09 -2.76
CA PRO A 69 -28.25 21.59 -1.40
C PRO A 69 -27.48 20.30 -1.11
N ARG A 70 -26.97 19.61 -2.10
CA ARG A 70 -26.22 18.34 -1.95
C ARG A 70 -24.76 18.51 -1.53
N ILE A 71 -24.28 19.76 -1.42
CA ILE A 71 -22.88 20.05 -1.16
C ILE A 71 -22.48 19.71 0.27
N VAL A 72 -21.37 18.99 0.39
CA VAL A 72 -20.60 18.81 1.63
C VAL A 72 -19.24 19.45 1.44
N ILE A 73 -18.95 20.48 2.22
CA ILE A 73 -17.72 21.26 2.11
C ILE A 73 -16.63 20.59 2.95
N VAL A 74 -15.48 20.31 2.34
CA VAL A 74 -14.34 19.64 2.96
C VAL A 74 -13.02 20.32 2.57
N ALA A 75 -11.98 20.13 3.39
CA ALA A 75 -10.65 20.68 3.10
C ALA A 75 -9.96 19.96 1.93
N ASP A 76 -10.01 18.62 1.93
CA ASP A 76 -9.47 17.77 0.87
C ASP A 76 -10.57 16.82 0.36
N PRO A 77 -11.18 17.10 -0.79
CA PRO A 77 -12.24 16.26 -1.34
C PRO A 77 -11.81 14.83 -1.69
N ARG A 78 -10.54 14.63 -2.05
CA ARG A 78 -10.04 13.27 -2.38
C ARG A 78 -9.90 12.42 -1.13
N LEU A 79 -9.31 13.00 -0.07
CA LEU A 79 -9.20 12.32 1.21
C LEU A 79 -10.60 12.04 1.78
N ALA A 80 -11.48 13.04 1.77
CA ALA A 80 -12.86 12.89 2.22
C ALA A 80 -13.61 11.78 1.48
N PHE A 81 -13.49 11.73 0.15
CA PHE A 81 -14.11 10.69 -0.66
C PHE A 81 -13.61 9.29 -0.29
N SER A 82 -12.30 9.15 -0.03
CA SER A 82 -11.71 7.89 0.41
C SER A 82 -12.23 7.46 1.79
N ILE A 83 -12.36 8.41 2.73
CA ILE A 83 -12.93 8.14 4.06
C ILE A 83 -14.39 7.67 3.93
N VAL A 84 -15.20 8.39 3.15
CA VAL A 84 -16.61 8.01 2.93
C VAL A 84 -16.72 6.64 2.27
N ALA A 85 -15.87 6.35 1.28
CA ALA A 85 -15.84 5.06 0.63
C ALA A 85 -15.53 3.93 1.62
N ALA A 86 -14.58 4.14 2.54
CA ALA A 86 -14.22 3.18 3.57
C ALA A 86 -15.35 2.96 4.59
N GLU A 87 -16.02 4.03 5.02
CA GLU A 87 -17.13 3.94 5.98
C GLU A 87 -18.37 3.26 5.40
N LEU A 88 -18.65 3.49 4.10
CA LEU A 88 -19.77 2.87 3.39
C LEU A 88 -19.45 1.45 2.88
N ALA A 89 -18.18 1.05 2.88
CA ALA A 89 -17.80 -0.28 2.44
C ALA A 89 -18.41 -1.38 3.34
N ALA A 90 -18.78 -2.49 2.73
CA ALA A 90 -19.24 -3.65 3.48
C ALA A 90 -18.13 -4.16 4.41
N LYS A 91 -18.41 -4.22 5.70
CA LYS A 91 -17.47 -4.78 6.68
C LYS A 91 -17.34 -6.28 6.45
N VAL A 92 -16.15 -6.76 6.21
CA VAL A 92 -15.87 -8.20 6.09
C VAL A 92 -16.01 -8.80 7.49
N ALA A 93 -16.92 -9.75 7.64
CA ALA A 93 -17.09 -10.45 8.92
C ALA A 93 -15.83 -11.29 9.23
N ALA A 94 -15.45 -11.33 10.50
CA ALA A 94 -14.40 -12.22 10.98
C ALA A 94 -14.81 -13.68 10.67
N HIS A 95 -14.02 -14.36 9.85
CA HIS A 95 -14.30 -15.73 9.42
C HIS A 95 -13.04 -16.45 8.98
N ILE A 96 -12.86 -17.65 9.46
CA ILE A 96 -11.83 -18.56 8.92
C ILE A 96 -12.55 -19.52 7.98
N HIS A 97 -12.22 -19.44 6.69
CA HIS A 97 -12.84 -20.27 5.67
C HIS A 97 -12.51 -21.75 5.91
N PRO A 98 -13.48 -22.69 5.78
CA PRO A 98 -13.25 -24.10 6.05
C PRO A 98 -12.12 -24.77 5.24
N SER A 99 -11.78 -24.23 4.07
CA SER A 99 -10.65 -24.71 3.25
C SER A 99 -9.32 -24.02 3.55
N ALA A 100 -9.25 -23.10 4.53
CA ALA A 100 -7.99 -22.59 5.01
C ALA A 100 -7.29 -23.64 5.88
N VAL A 101 -5.96 -23.77 5.71
CA VAL A 101 -5.14 -24.65 6.54
C VAL A 101 -4.45 -23.78 7.58
N VAL A 102 -4.86 -23.88 8.84
CA VAL A 102 -4.27 -23.11 9.93
C VAL A 102 -3.67 -24.09 10.94
N ASP A 103 -2.35 -23.95 11.17
CA ASP A 103 -1.66 -24.78 12.14
C ASP A 103 -2.21 -24.57 13.56
N ALA A 104 -2.34 -25.65 14.32
CA ALA A 104 -2.91 -25.61 15.67
C ALA A 104 -2.12 -24.74 16.67
N THR A 105 -0.86 -24.44 16.39
CA THR A 105 -0.02 -23.58 17.21
C THR A 105 -0.06 -22.12 16.81
N ALA A 106 -0.72 -21.78 15.69
CA ALA A 106 -0.93 -20.40 15.26
C ALA A 106 -1.89 -19.65 16.18
N ARG A 107 -1.61 -18.39 16.45
CA ARG A 107 -2.46 -17.49 17.23
C ARG A 107 -3.07 -16.45 16.31
N VAL A 108 -4.39 -16.40 16.25
CA VAL A 108 -5.15 -15.48 15.40
C VAL A 108 -5.95 -14.52 16.29
N GLY A 109 -5.69 -13.23 16.12
CA GLY A 109 -6.36 -12.17 16.88
C GLY A 109 -7.84 -12.00 16.51
N ALA A 110 -8.56 -11.31 17.38
CA ALA A 110 -9.99 -11.07 17.22
C ALA A 110 -10.31 -10.30 15.92
N ASN A 111 -11.49 -10.54 15.34
CA ASN A 111 -11.97 -9.88 14.12
C ASN A 111 -11.06 -10.07 12.89
N THR A 112 -10.19 -11.07 12.89
CA THR A 112 -9.35 -11.43 11.74
C THR A 112 -10.12 -12.41 10.84
N SER A 113 -9.99 -12.21 9.52
CA SER A 113 -10.57 -13.10 8.50
C SER A 113 -9.45 -13.80 7.73
N ILE A 114 -9.64 -15.10 7.47
CA ILE A 114 -8.72 -15.95 6.68
C ILE A 114 -9.54 -16.60 5.57
N ALA A 115 -9.22 -16.26 4.33
CA ALA A 115 -9.99 -16.66 3.16
C ALA A 115 -9.64 -18.08 2.65
N ALA A 116 -10.38 -18.53 1.64
CA ALA A 116 -10.28 -19.87 1.06
C ALA A 116 -8.86 -20.22 0.59
N GLY A 117 -8.40 -21.40 0.98
CA GLY A 117 -7.12 -21.96 0.55
C GLY A 117 -5.89 -21.23 1.10
N ALA A 118 -6.03 -20.31 2.04
CA ALA A 118 -4.89 -19.72 2.74
C ALA A 118 -4.22 -20.76 3.63
N VAL A 119 -2.89 -20.69 3.74
CA VAL A 119 -2.06 -21.57 4.58
C VAL A 119 -1.36 -20.72 5.64
N VAL A 120 -1.57 -21.05 6.90
CA VAL A 120 -0.95 -20.39 8.07
C VAL A 120 -0.09 -21.43 8.80
N GLY A 121 1.22 -21.25 8.74
CA GLY A 121 2.20 -22.18 9.29
C GLY A 121 2.29 -22.15 10.81
N ALA A 122 3.14 -23.05 11.34
CA ALA A 122 3.30 -23.25 12.79
C ALA A 122 3.85 -22.00 13.51
N GLY A 123 3.33 -21.74 14.71
CA GLY A 123 3.81 -20.71 15.63
C GLY A 123 3.60 -19.28 15.17
N ILE A 124 2.85 -19.05 14.11
CA ILE A 124 2.54 -17.70 13.61
C ILE A 124 1.68 -16.93 14.61
N VAL A 125 1.95 -15.63 14.72
CA VAL A 125 1.09 -14.69 15.45
C VAL A 125 0.50 -13.71 14.47
N ILE A 126 -0.84 -13.66 14.40
CA ILE A 126 -1.59 -12.70 13.61
C ILE A 126 -2.39 -11.81 14.57
N GLY A 127 -2.23 -10.51 14.45
CA GLY A 127 -2.95 -9.51 15.24
C GLY A 127 -4.45 -9.47 14.95
N SER A 128 -5.13 -8.51 15.54
CA SER A 128 -6.59 -8.33 15.44
C SER A 128 -6.97 -7.54 14.19
N GLY A 129 -8.16 -7.82 13.64
CA GLY A 129 -8.71 -7.09 12.50
C GLY A 129 -7.98 -7.31 11.17
N CYS A 130 -7.14 -8.34 11.07
CA CYS A 130 -6.41 -8.66 9.85
C CYS A 130 -7.32 -9.29 8.78
N ARG A 131 -6.91 -9.13 7.52
CA ARG A 131 -7.57 -9.76 6.37
C ARG A 131 -6.54 -10.55 5.57
N ILE A 132 -6.61 -11.86 5.64
CA ILE A 132 -5.73 -12.78 4.92
C ILE A 132 -6.50 -13.30 3.71
N GLY A 133 -6.09 -12.88 2.52
CA GLY A 133 -6.73 -13.18 1.24
C GLY A 133 -6.65 -14.66 0.83
N PRO A 134 -7.37 -15.04 -0.23
CA PRO A 134 -7.37 -16.42 -0.69
C PRO A 134 -5.98 -16.85 -1.19
N ARG A 135 -5.62 -18.10 -0.88
CA ARG A 135 -4.33 -18.71 -1.28
C ARG A 135 -3.08 -17.95 -0.80
N VAL A 136 -3.19 -17.13 0.21
CA VAL A 136 -2.01 -16.56 0.90
C VAL A 136 -1.27 -17.67 1.63
N VAL A 137 0.06 -17.63 1.58
CA VAL A 137 0.92 -18.53 2.35
C VAL A 137 1.70 -17.71 3.38
N LEU A 138 1.49 -18.02 4.64
CA LEU A 138 2.28 -17.50 5.76
C LEU A 138 3.15 -18.64 6.28
N GLU A 139 4.47 -18.52 6.06
CA GLU A 139 5.46 -19.51 6.50
C GLU A 139 5.71 -19.36 8.03
N GLN A 140 6.22 -20.41 8.68
CA GLN A 140 6.52 -20.39 10.12
C GLN A 140 7.44 -19.21 10.51
N GLY A 141 7.34 -18.73 11.77
CA GLY A 141 8.21 -17.69 12.32
C GLY A 141 7.86 -16.26 11.86
N ILE A 142 6.60 -16.03 11.50
CA ILE A 142 6.08 -14.72 11.11
C ILE A 142 5.27 -14.13 12.26
N THR A 143 5.37 -12.81 12.39
CA THR A 143 4.45 -12.02 13.21
C THR A 143 3.82 -10.94 12.35
N LEU A 144 2.48 -10.90 12.34
CA LEU A 144 1.68 -9.81 11.78
C LEU A 144 1.05 -9.01 12.92
N GLY A 145 1.17 -7.70 12.85
CA GLY A 145 0.49 -6.75 13.73
C GLY A 145 -1.03 -6.70 13.49
N ASP A 146 -1.66 -5.66 14.00
CA ASP A 146 -3.09 -5.45 13.86
C ASP A 146 -3.47 -4.85 12.51
N ARG A 147 -4.68 -5.14 12.02
CA ARG A 147 -5.26 -4.57 10.78
C ARG A 147 -4.42 -4.77 9.52
N VAL A 148 -3.55 -5.75 9.51
CA VAL A 148 -2.76 -6.11 8.33
C VAL A 148 -3.67 -6.71 7.27
N VAL A 149 -3.49 -6.27 6.02
CA VAL A 149 -4.20 -6.82 4.86
C VAL A 149 -3.20 -7.50 3.94
N VAL A 150 -3.43 -8.77 3.66
CA VAL A 150 -2.61 -9.56 2.71
C VAL A 150 -3.52 -10.03 1.58
N GLN A 151 -3.24 -9.57 0.37
CA GLN A 151 -4.04 -9.89 -0.82
C GLN A 151 -3.74 -11.29 -1.35
N ALA A 152 -4.60 -11.75 -2.27
CA ALA A 152 -4.59 -13.11 -2.80
C ALA A 152 -3.21 -13.55 -3.32
N GLY A 153 -2.80 -14.77 -2.97
CA GLY A 153 -1.60 -15.41 -3.51
C GLY A 153 -0.27 -14.86 -3.01
N ALA A 154 -0.25 -13.88 -2.10
CA ALA A 154 0.99 -13.39 -1.50
C ALA A 154 1.65 -14.48 -0.64
N VAL A 155 3.00 -14.51 -0.62
CA VAL A 155 3.80 -15.46 0.17
C VAL A 155 4.71 -14.69 1.12
N LEU A 156 4.55 -14.91 2.41
CA LEU A 156 5.30 -14.21 3.45
C LEU A 156 6.17 -15.19 4.24
N GLY A 157 7.44 -14.85 4.40
CA GLY A 157 8.42 -15.61 5.18
C GLY A 157 9.10 -16.74 4.41
N SER A 158 9.06 -16.71 3.06
CA SER A 158 9.84 -17.61 2.23
C SER A 158 11.35 -17.53 2.53
N LEU A 159 12.07 -18.56 2.15
CA LEU A 159 13.54 -18.58 2.27
C LEU A 159 14.15 -17.55 1.32
N GLY A 160 15.05 -16.73 1.84
CA GLY A 160 15.75 -15.73 1.05
C GLY A 160 16.75 -16.37 0.06
N PHE A 161 17.08 -15.64 -0.98
CA PHE A 161 18.01 -16.03 -2.03
C PHE A 161 19.46 -15.80 -1.58
N GLY A 162 20.02 -16.75 -0.83
CA GLY A 162 21.39 -16.67 -0.30
C GLY A 162 22.18 -17.94 -0.62
N TYR A 163 23.25 -17.82 -1.42
CA TYR A 163 24.07 -18.96 -1.84
C TYR A 163 25.56 -18.67 -1.70
N ALA A 164 26.30 -19.66 -1.18
CA ALA A 164 27.75 -19.68 -1.23
C ALA A 164 28.21 -20.53 -2.41
N ARG A 165 29.16 -20.02 -3.21
CA ARG A 165 29.72 -20.77 -4.32
C ARG A 165 30.86 -21.67 -3.81
N ARG A 166 30.80 -22.97 -4.12
CA ARG A 166 31.84 -23.92 -3.83
C ARG A 166 32.98 -23.82 -4.85
N PRO A 167 34.18 -24.39 -4.53
CA PRO A 167 35.31 -24.40 -5.46
C PRO A 167 35.03 -25.11 -6.80
N ASP A 168 34.14 -26.10 -6.82
CA ASP A 168 33.72 -26.83 -8.02
C ASP A 168 32.70 -26.03 -8.88
N GLY A 169 32.35 -24.84 -8.45
CA GLY A 169 31.37 -23.97 -9.14
C GLY A 169 29.91 -24.20 -8.74
N SER A 170 29.58 -25.22 -7.97
CA SER A 170 28.25 -25.49 -7.47
C SER A 170 27.85 -24.50 -6.35
N TYR A 171 26.56 -24.44 -6.00
CA TYR A 171 26.04 -23.54 -4.98
C TYR A 171 25.54 -24.30 -3.77
N LEU A 172 25.81 -23.76 -2.58
CA LEU A 172 25.26 -24.18 -1.32
C LEU A 172 24.29 -23.11 -0.82
N LEU A 173 23.04 -23.50 -0.59
CA LEU A 173 22.05 -22.62 0.04
C LEU A 173 22.47 -22.29 1.47
N PHE A 174 22.50 -21.01 1.81
CA PHE A 174 22.65 -20.56 3.19
C PHE A 174 21.32 -20.74 3.92
N PRO A 175 21.27 -21.50 5.04
CA PRO A 175 20.03 -21.74 5.77
C PRO A 175 19.46 -20.43 6.33
N GLN A 176 18.21 -20.13 5.98
CA GLN A 176 17.51 -18.94 6.42
C GLN A 176 16.78 -19.24 7.74
N GLN A 177 17.33 -18.80 8.87
CA GLN A 177 16.87 -19.13 10.22
C GLN A 177 16.19 -17.96 10.95
N GLY A 178 16.14 -16.80 10.31
CA GLY A 178 15.54 -15.61 10.88
C GLY A 178 14.01 -15.58 10.74
N THR A 179 13.44 -14.43 11.01
CA THR A 179 11.99 -14.20 11.09
C THR A 179 11.53 -13.10 10.13
N LEU A 180 10.21 -12.93 10.01
CA LEU A 180 9.58 -11.78 9.37
C LEU A 180 8.62 -11.13 10.36
N VAL A 181 8.71 -9.80 10.48
CA VAL A 181 7.79 -8.99 11.28
C VAL A 181 7.12 -7.97 10.37
N VAL A 182 5.80 -7.98 10.34
CA VAL A 182 4.95 -7.01 9.67
C VAL A 182 4.19 -6.24 10.74
N GLU A 183 4.38 -4.93 10.81
CA GLU A 183 3.74 -4.08 11.81
C GLU A 183 2.29 -3.74 11.44
N ASP A 184 1.61 -2.93 12.28
CA ASP A 184 0.19 -2.59 12.12
C ASP A 184 -0.12 -1.84 10.84
N ASP A 185 -1.37 -1.97 10.35
CA ASP A 185 -1.92 -1.22 9.22
C ASP A 185 -1.16 -1.38 7.89
N VAL A 186 -0.32 -2.42 7.76
CA VAL A 186 0.37 -2.74 6.51
C VAL A 186 -0.58 -3.41 5.53
N GLU A 187 -0.49 -3.02 4.25
CA GLU A 187 -1.21 -3.69 3.16
C GLU A 187 -0.21 -4.28 2.17
N ILE A 188 -0.42 -5.55 1.82
CA ILE A 188 0.46 -6.32 0.92
C ILE A 188 -0.38 -6.81 -0.26
N GLY A 189 0.00 -6.37 -1.45
CA GLY A 189 -0.67 -6.66 -2.71
C GLY A 189 -0.57 -8.11 -3.16
N ALA A 190 -1.40 -8.46 -4.13
CA ALA A 190 -1.51 -9.81 -4.64
C ALA A 190 -0.20 -10.33 -5.25
N ASN A 191 0.10 -11.61 -4.99
CA ASN A 191 1.29 -12.31 -5.47
C ASN A 191 2.62 -11.62 -5.09
N SER A 192 2.65 -10.75 -4.10
CA SER A 192 3.88 -10.20 -3.55
C SER A 192 4.57 -11.23 -2.67
N THR A 193 5.91 -11.19 -2.63
CA THR A 193 6.74 -12.12 -1.87
C THR A 193 7.65 -11.36 -0.92
N ILE A 194 7.68 -11.75 0.35
CA ILE A 194 8.53 -11.15 1.37
C ILE A 194 9.30 -12.25 2.08
N ASP A 195 10.61 -12.24 1.93
CA ASP A 195 11.49 -13.24 2.53
C ASP A 195 11.69 -12.99 4.02
N ARG A 196 11.90 -14.05 4.78
CA ARG A 196 12.39 -13.95 6.16
C ARG A 196 13.84 -13.48 6.22
N GLY A 197 14.30 -13.04 7.35
CA GLY A 197 15.72 -12.78 7.57
C GLY A 197 16.55 -14.06 7.42
N ALA A 198 17.74 -13.95 6.87
CA ALA A 198 18.72 -15.04 6.86
C ALA A 198 19.15 -15.37 8.30
N LEU A 199 19.56 -14.33 9.04
CA LEU A 199 19.80 -14.29 10.48
C LEU A 199 19.14 -13.03 11.01
N GLY A 200 18.40 -13.09 12.09
CA GLY A 200 17.64 -11.93 12.58
C GLY A 200 16.29 -11.80 11.87
N GLU A 201 15.92 -10.61 11.42
CA GLU A 201 14.59 -10.36 10.87
C GLU A 201 14.59 -9.57 9.56
N THR A 202 13.58 -9.81 8.72
CA THR A 202 13.05 -8.84 7.76
C THR A 202 11.89 -8.11 8.43
N ARG A 203 11.80 -6.79 8.27
CA ARG A 203 10.78 -5.97 8.95
C ARG A 203 10.08 -5.03 7.98
N ILE A 204 8.75 -4.97 8.09
CA ILE A 204 7.89 -4.03 7.36
C ILE A 204 7.23 -3.12 8.39
N GLY A 205 7.54 -1.83 8.35
CA GLY A 205 7.05 -0.81 9.29
C GLY A 205 5.59 -0.45 9.07
N ALA A 206 4.95 0.03 10.15
CA ALA A 206 3.53 0.31 10.22
C ALA A 206 3.04 1.27 9.13
N GLY A 207 1.82 1.04 8.64
CA GLY A 207 1.16 1.87 7.63
C GLY A 207 1.71 1.73 6.21
N THR A 208 2.75 0.93 5.99
CA THR A 208 3.36 0.72 4.67
C THR A 208 2.38 0.03 3.71
N LYS A 209 2.37 0.51 2.45
CA LYS A 209 1.52 0.00 1.38
C LYS A 209 2.38 -0.61 0.28
N ILE A 210 2.18 -1.89 0.06
CA ILE A 210 2.91 -2.71 -0.91
C ILE A 210 1.91 -3.15 -1.98
N ASP A 211 2.15 -2.77 -3.22
CA ASP A 211 1.31 -3.13 -4.36
C ASP A 211 1.59 -4.57 -4.84
N ASN A 212 0.95 -4.98 -5.91
CA ASN A 212 1.02 -6.32 -6.46
C ASN A 212 2.41 -6.65 -7.03
N LEU A 213 2.79 -7.94 -6.97
CA LEU A 213 4.02 -8.45 -7.59
C LEU A 213 5.31 -7.79 -7.07
N VAL A 214 5.31 -7.28 -5.85
CA VAL A 214 6.50 -6.73 -5.20
C VAL A 214 7.31 -7.86 -4.55
N HIS A 215 8.64 -7.79 -4.67
CA HIS A 215 9.54 -8.66 -3.94
C HIS A 215 10.38 -7.89 -2.91
N VAL A 216 10.38 -8.35 -1.66
CA VAL A 216 11.26 -7.85 -0.60
C VAL A 216 12.17 -9.00 -0.13
N GLY A 217 13.46 -8.86 -0.40
CA GLY A 217 14.46 -9.86 -0.04
C GLY A 217 14.76 -9.90 1.46
N HIS A 218 15.52 -10.94 1.84
CA HIS A 218 15.88 -11.22 3.25
C HIS A 218 16.61 -10.06 3.94
N ASN A 219 16.41 -9.92 5.24
CA ASN A 219 17.05 -8.89 6.09
C ASN A 219 16.76 -7.43 5.68
N CYS A 220 15.78 -7.19 4.82
CA CYS A 220 15.36 -5.84 4.50
C CYS A 220 14.67 -5.17 5.69
N ARG A 221 14.85 -3.85 5.80
CA ARG A 221 14.13 -3.00 6.73
C ARG A 221 13.34 -1.96 5.95
N ILE A 222 12.04 -2.13 5.88
CA ILE A 222 11.11 -1.18 5.29
C ILE A 222 10.52 -0.35 6.42
N GLY A 223 10.65 0.96 6.33
CA GLY A 223 10.16 1.92 7.32
C GLY A 223 8.64 2.05 7.35
N ARG A 224 8.17 3.07 8.05
CA ARG A 224 6.74 3.38 8.22
C ARG A 224 6.21 4.19 7.05
N ASN A 225 4.94 3.97 6.70
CA ASN A 225 4.24 4.73 5.65
C ASN A 225 5.00 4.77 4.31
N VAL A 226 5.72 3.72 3.99
CA VAL A 226 6.42 3.55 2.71
C VAL A 226 5.41 3.12 1.64
N ILE A 227 5.59 3.58 0.41
CA ILE A 227 4.82 3.11 -0.75
C ILE A 227 5.75 2.35 -1.69
N LEU A 228 5.44 1.08 -1.95
CA LEU A 228 6.10 0.24 -2.93
C LEU A 228 5.10 -0.07 -4.04
N ALA A 229 5.23 0.59 -5.19
CA ALA A 229 4.35 0.33 -6.32
C ALA A 229 4.68 -0.99 -7.03
N ALA A 230 3.79 -1.45 -7.88
CA ALA A 230 3.82 -2.78 -8.47
C ALA A 230 5.15 -3.14 -9.15
N GLN A 231 5.53 -4.41 -9.03
CA GLN A 231 6.73 -4.98 -9.62
C GLN A 231 8.06 -4.39 -9.10
N THR A 232 8.05 -3.68 -7.98
CA THR A 232 9.27 -3.25 -7.30
C THR A 232 10.01 -4.47 -6.74
N GLY A 233 11.32 -4.53 -6.95
CA GLY A 233 12.20 -5.55 -6.38
C GLY A 233 13.23 -4.93 -5.44
N ILE A 234 13.28 -5.41 -4.19
CA ILE A 234 14.24 -4.94 -3.18
C ILE A 234 15.14 -6.11 -2.80
N SER A 235 16.42 -6.01 -3.16
CA SER A 235 17.42 -7.03 -2.83
C SER A 235 17.76 -7.03 -1.34
N GLY A 236 18.29 -8.16 -0.88
CA GLY A 236 18.55 -8.42 0.54
C GLY A 236 19.36 -7.34 1.27
N SER A 237 19.13 -7.24 2.56
CA SER A 237 19.82 -6.33 3.48
C SER A 237 19.70 -4.84 3.16
N SER A 238 18.73 -4.45 2.33
CA SER A 238 18.47 -3.06 1.99
C SER A 238 17.56 -2.38 3.01
N VAL A 239 17.70 -1.05 3.11
CA VAL A 239 16.89 -0.22 4.01
C VAL A 239 16.11 0.80 3.19
N ILE A 240 14.80 0.80 3.35
CA ILE A 240 13.90 1.83 2.83
C ILE A 240 13.36 2.59 4.03
N GLU A 241 13.74 3.84 4.18
CA GLU A 241 13.38 4.63 5.36
C GLU A 241 11.95 5.19 5.27
N ASP A 242 11.46 5.76 6.37
CA ASP A 242 10.07 6.20 6.56
C ASP A 242 9.59 7.14 5.43
N GLY A 243 8.37 6.93 4.98
CA GLY A 243 7.70 7.79 3.99
C GLY A 243 8.32 7.77 2.58
N ALA A 244 9.27 6.89 2.30
CA ALA A 244 9.81 6.76 0.95
C ALA A 244 8.74 6.23 -0.04
N ILE A 245 8.82 6.68 -1.29
CA ILE A 245 7.90 6.28 -2.36
C ILE A 245 8.72 5.67 -3.50
N LEU A 246 8.48 4.40 -3.80
CA LEU A 246 9.09 3.68 -4.90
C LEU A 246 8.05 3.45 -5.98
N GLY A 247 8.25 4.06 -7.15
CA GLY A 247 7.42 3.87 -8.34
C GLY A 247 7.50 2.45 -8.89
N GLY A 248 6.57 2.10 -9.77
CA GLY A 248 6.51 0.76 -10.35
C GLY A 248 7.81 0.34 -11.04
N GLN A 249 8.16 -0.95 -10.94
CA GLN A 249 9.35 -1.56 -11.55
C GLN A 249 10.68 -0.97 -11.05
N VAL A 250 10.72 -0.35 -9.88
CA VAL A 250 11.98 0.06 -9.25
C VAL A 250 12.78 -1.17 -8.84
N GLY A 251 14.08 -1.17 -9.14
CA GLY A 251 15.02 -2.18 -8.67
C GLY A 251 15.97 -1.59 -7.64
N VAL A 252 16.05 -2.19 -6.45
CA VAL A 252 16.98 -1.79 -5.38
C VAL A 252 18.01 -2.89 -5.17
N GLY A 253 19.29 -2.57 -5.38
CA GLY A 253 20.42 -3.49 -5.18
C GLY A 253 20.68 -3.77 -3.71
N GLU A 254 21.44 -4.82 -3.43
CA GLU A 254 21.79 -5.26 -2.08
C GLU A 254 22.45 -4.17 -1.23
N HIS A 255 22.15 -4.17 0.08
CA HIS A 255 22.71 -3.23 1.05
C HIS A 255 22.51 -1.74 0.70
N ALA A 256 21.58 -1.43 -0.20
CA ALA A 256 21.26 -0.05 -0.55
C ALA A 256 20.39 0.61 0.54
N VAL A 257 20.46 1.94 0.60
CA VAL A 257 19.62 2.73 1.51
C VAL A 257 18.86 3.77 0.70
N VAL A 258 17.54 3.72 0.75
CA VAL A 258 16.64 4.77 0.25
C VAL A 258 16.15 5.56 1.47
N GLY A 259 16.59 6.82 1.57
CA GLY A 259 16.36 7.67 2.75
C GLY A 259 14.92 8.11 2.93
N THR A 260 14.66 8.68 4.09
CA THR A 260 13.34 9.19 4.51
C THR A 260 12.73 10.12 3.45
N GLN A 261 11.48 9.85 3.07
CA GLN A 261 10.70 10.63 2.09
C GLN A 261 11.37 10.78 0.72
N VAL A 262 12.35 9.96 0.37
CA VAL A 262 12.92 9.90 -0.98
C VAL A 262 11.91 9.31 -1.94
N ILE A 263 11.83 9.86 -3.14
CA ILE A 263 10.95 9.38 -4.20
C ILE A 263 11.78 8.78 -5.33
N LEU A 264 11.51 7.53 -5.70
CA LEU A 264 12.07 6.88 -6.87
C LEU A 264 11.01 6.83 -7.97
N GLY A 265 11.28 7.47 -9.10
CA GLY A 265 10.41 7.40 -10.28
C GLY A 265 10.38 5.98 -10.87
N GLY A 266 9.30 5.65 -11.56
CA GLY A 266 9.10 4.31 -12.14
C GLY A 266 10.27 3.84 -13.00
N GLY A 267 10.65 2.58 -12.86
CA GLY A 267 11.78 1.97 -13.55
C GLY A 267 13.17 2.41 -13.06
N ALA A 268 13.27 3.21 -12.00
CA ALA A 268 14.57 3.61 -11.46
C ALA A 268 15.35 2.41 -10.91
N GLY A 269 16.68 2.42 -11.05
CA GLY A 269 17.58 1.39 -10.54
C GLY A 269 18.57 1.95 -9.51
N VAL A 270 18.57 1.42 -8.31
CA VAL A 270 19.52 1.77 -7.23
C VAL A 270 20.61 0.72 -7.18
N LEU A 271 21.86 1.14 -7.33
CA LEU A 271 23.00 0.23 -7.27
C LEU A 271 23.20 -0.31 -5.84
N SER A 272 23.79 -1.51 -5.74
CA SER A 272 24.18 -2.11 -4.46
C SER A 272 25.06 -1.16 -3.64
N ASN A 273 24.88 -1.15 -2.33
CA ASN A 273 25.58 -0.29 -1.37
C ASN A 273 25.35 1.22 -1.56
N LYS A 274 24.48 1.62 -2.50
CA LYS A 274 24.16 3.04 -2.72
C LYS A 274 23.27 3.58 -1.60
N LYS A 275 23.56 4.82 -1.19
CA LYS A 275 22.74 5.56 -0.23
C LYS A 275 22.15 6.78 -0.92
N LEU A 276 20.83 6.81 -1.09
CA LEU A 276 20.08 7.94 -1.61
C LEU A 276 19.49 8.71 -0.44
N ARG A 277 19.73 10.02 -0.39
CA ARG A 277 19.31 10.90 0.72
C ARG A 277 18.66 12.17 0.19
N GLY A 278 17.83 12.80 1.00
CA GLY A 278 17.16 14.07 0.71
C GLY A 278 15.64 13.91 0.69
N ALA A 279 14.98 14.28 1.80
CA ALA A 279 13.53 14.23 1.92
C ALA A 279 12.85 15.02 0.79
N GLY A 280 11.87 14.42 0.13
CA GLY A 280 11.17 14.98 -1.03
C GLY A 280 11.99 15.00 -2.34
N GLN A 281 13.25 14.57 -2.30
CA GLN A 281 14.07 14.51 -3.51
C GLN A 281 13.62 13.34 -4.40
N VAL A 282 13.44 13.64 -5.69
CA VAL A 282 13.09 12.66 -6.72
C VAL A 282 14.36 12.18 -7.42
N PHE A 283 14.55 10.86 -7.47
CA PHE A 283 15.58 10.20 -8.27
C PHE A 283 14.91 9.41 -9.39
N TRP A 284 15.60 9.37 -10.56
CA TRP A 284 15.12 8.61 -11.71
C TRP A 284 16.30 8.05 -12.52
N GLY A 285 16.00 7.08 -13.37
CA GLY A 285 16.96 6.48 -14.28
C GLY A 285 17.62 5.22 -13.75
N ARG A 286 18.47 4.63 -14.58
CA ARG A 286 19.28 3.45 -14.25
C ARG A 286 20.74 3.74 -14.62
N PRO A 287 21.62 3.98 -13.65
CA PRO A 287 21.34 4.07 -12.21
C PRO A 287 20.50 5.29 -11.86
N ALA A 288 19.79 5.21 -10.73
CA ALA A 288 18.95 6.30 -10.24
C ALA A 288 19.79 7.52 -9.86
N GLN A 289 19.41 8.67 -10.38
CA GLN A 289 20.04 9.96 -10.13
C GLN A 289 18.98 11.04 -9.93
N PRO A 290 19.32 12.22 -9.39
CA PRO A 290 18.35 13.30 -9.23
C PRO A 290 17.65 13.61 -10.55
N LEU A 291 16.32 13.73 -10.54
CA LEU A 291 15.52 13.93 -11.74
C LEU A 291 16.00 15.10 -12.61
N LYS A 292 16.32 16.24 -11.99
CA LYS A 292 16.83 17.43 -12.72
C LYS A 292 18.15 17.13 -13.45
N GLN A 293 19.00 16.28 -12.87
CA GLN A 293 20.24 15.86 -13.51
C GLN A 293 19.95 14.92 -14.68
N TYR A 294 19.13 13.89 -14.44
CA TYR A 294 18.71 12.94 -15.47
C TYR A 294 18.11 13.64 -16.70
N LEU A 295 17.18 14.58 -16.50
CA LEU A 295 16.57 15.33 -17.60
C LEU A 295 17.56 16.21 -18.36
N ARG A 296 18.54 16.80 -17.66
CA ARG A 296 19.63 17.56 -18.32
C ARG A 296 20.52 16.68 -19.17
N ASP A 297 20.90 15.52 -18.65
CA ASP A 297 21.76 14.57 -19.37
C ASP A 297 21.03 14.01 -20.59
N LEU A 298 19.75 13.68 -20.46
CA LEU A 298 18.90 13.24 -21.56
C LEU A 298 18.76 14.33 -22.65
N ALA A 299 18.56 15.59 -22.24
CA ALA A 299 18.47 16.70 -23.18
C ALA A 299 19.79 16.97 -23.92
N ARG A 300 20.96 16.78 -23.27
CA ARG A 300 22.27 16.85 -23.91
C ARG A 300 22.44 15.74 -24.94
N LEU A 301 22.10 14.50 -24.60
CA LEU A 301 22.15 13.36 -25.53
C LEU A 301 21.29 13.60 -26.78
N ARG A 302 20.08 14.15 -26.62
CA ARG A 302 19.19 14.46 -27.75
C ARG A 302 19.68 15.60 -28.65
N LYS A 303 20.50 16.50 -28.12
CA LYS A 303 21.09 17.63 -28.89
C LYS A 303 22.39 17.26 -29.60
N GLY A 304 22.88 16.04 -29.44
CA GLY A 304 24.11 15.57 -30.09
C GLY A 304 25.35 16.28 -29.62
N LYS A 305 25.38 16.78 -28.39
CA LYS A 305 26.52 17.47 -27.78
C LYS A 305 27.01 16.74 -26.55
#